data_8974349a44c1d3b5f789088a62decb94
#
_entry.id   8974349a44c1d3b5f789088a62decb94
#
_cell.length_a   1.000
_cell.length_b   1.000
_cell.length_c   1.000
_cell.angle_alpha   90.00
_cell.angle_beta   90.00
_cell.angle_gamma   90.00
#
_symmetry.space_group_name_H-M   'P 1'
#
loop_
_entity.id
_entity.type
_entity.pdbx_description
1 polymer ?
#
loop_
_entity_poly.entity_id
_entity_poly.type
_entity_poly.pdbx_seq_one_letter_code
_entity_poly.pdbx_strand_id
1 'polypeptide(L)'
;MAVSVLVISCPCALGLATPVAVMVGTGKGAENGILVKSASAFEDLSRVNTLVFDKTGTITSGHLIVSSLEVTDKKNKDEILMAIRSLEELSDHPLAMALGAYLDSLGYSSREVEKFDYSPGLGVKGSYQGKKYLVGNRALLENNGVKIASKKAQETIHQGASIIYFAQDNIYCGFAALKDEIKQEARQSIKLLQKSGHELYLVSGDNENVATSLAQEVDIKHVYSGVRPEGKVAIVNQLKQEGKIVAMVGDGINDAPALEAANVGIAIGSGTDIALDSADIILVRSSLNDLVNAFILSKKVVNNIKMNLFWAFIYNIIGIPVAAGVFYVAMGWKLNPMIASGLMSISSVSVVLNALRIKRVKISKVDDNKNLQEINKEKNNMEKETLKIEGMMCTHCQMHVTKALEGIEGVEKALVDYKTGKAIIDVNHSIDDAQIAKAVADAGYKYIGRE
;
A
#
# COMPACT_ATOMS: atom_id res chain seq x y z
N MET A 1 -25.18 56.09 13.33
CA MET A 1 -25.16 55.20 12.13
C MET A 1 -23.76 55.06 11.55
N ALA A 2 -23.04 56.11 11.15
CA ALA A 2 -21.70 55.96 10.54
C ALA A 2 -20.72 55.13 11.38
N VAL A 3 -20.60 55.42 12.68
CA VAL A 3 -19.74 54.66 13.61
C VAL A 3 -20.16 53.18 13.70
N SER A 4 -21.47 52.86 13.74
CA SER A 4 -21.97 51.51 13.79
C SER A 4 -21.64 50.73 12.49
N VAL A 5 -21.72 51.43 11.33
CA VAL A 5 -21.32 50.82 10.01
C VAL A 5 -19.83 50.54 10.00
N LEU A 6 -18.98 51.47 10.43
CA LEU A 6 -17.52 51.26 10.50
C LEU A 6 -17.15 50.10 11.41
N VAL A 7 -17.79 50.01 12.59
CA VAL A 7 -17.52 48.90 13.53
C VAL A 7 -17.92 47.57 12.92
N ILE A 8 -19.14 47.42 12.36
CA ILE A 8 -19.65 46.15 11.85
C ILE A 8 -18.96 45.71 10.54
N SER A 9 -18.33 46.68 9.82
CA SER A 9 -17.56 46.37 8.59
C SER A 9 -16.20 45.74 8.86
N CYS A 10 -15.78 45.64 10.13
CA CYS A 10 -14.51 45.01 10.46
C CYS A 10 -14.45 43.54 9.98
N PRO A 11 -13.48 43.14 9.15
CA PRO A 11 -13.35 41.78 8.69
C PRO A 11 -12.60 40.84 9.69
N CYS A 12 -12.79 41.09 11.02
CA CYS A 12 -12.02 40.39 12.07
C CYS A 12 -12.13 38.87 11.99
N ALA A 13 -13.34 38.35 11.74
CA ALA A 13 -13.60 36.92 11.57
C ALA A 13 -12.93 36.35 10.31
N LEU A 14 -12.85 37.14 9.23
CA LEU A 14 -12.20 36.77 7.98
C LEU A 14 -10.69 36.48 8.20
N GLY A 15 -10.01 37.35 8.96
CA GLY A 15 -8.59 37.20 9.29
C GLY A 15 -8.28 35.97 10.14
N LEU A 16 -9.27 35.44 10.89
CA LEU A 16 -9.12 34.27 11.74
C LEU A 16 -9.59 32.97 11.06
N ALA A 17 -10.43 33.03 10.03
CA ALA A 17 -11.12 31.91 9.44
C ALA A 17 -10.16 30.82 8.94
N THR A 18 -9.15 31.18 8.17
CA THR A 18 -8.16 30.25 7.62
C THR A 18 -7.09 29.87 8.64
N PRO A 19 -6.39 30.80 9.33
CA PRO A 19 -5.28 30.42 10.21
C PRO A 19 -5.70 29.49 11.34
N VAL A 20 -6.84 29.73 11.98
CA VAL A 20 -7.31 28.90 13.10
C VAL A 20 -7.68 27.50 12.63
N ALA A 21 -8.37 27.36 11.49
CA ALA A 21 -8.73 26.07 10.94
C ALA A 21 -7.49 25.26 10.54
N VAL A 22 -6.51 25.91 9.90
CA VAL A 22 -5.23 25.28 9.51
C VAL A 22 -4.45 24.86 10.75
N MET A 23 -4.30 25.72 11.75
CA MET A 23 -3.57 25.40 12.98
C MET A 23 -4.18 24.18 13.70
N VAL A 24 -5.51 24.15 13.83
CA VAL A 24 -6.21 23.01 14.45
C VAL A 24 -6.07 21.75 13.56
N GLY A 25 -6.13 21.92 12.24
CA GLY A 25 -5.94 20.81 11.27
C GLY A 25 -4.53 20.23 11.31
N THR A 26 -3.51 21.08 11.31
CA THR A 26 -2.09 20.67 11.40
C THR A 26 -1.82 19.97 12.73
N GLY A 27 -2.32 20.52 13.85
CA GLY A 27 -2.21 19.86 15.15
C GLY A 27 -2.88 18.48 15.16
N LYS A 28 -4.10 18.36 14.58
CA LYS A 28 -4.82 17.09 14.46
C LYS A 28 -4.09 16.09 13.56
N GLY A 29 -3.49 16.57 12.46
CA GLY A 29 -2.63 15.77 11.59
C GLY A 29 -1.42 15.22 12.33
N ALA A 30 -0.66 16.10 13.00
CA ALA A 30 0.55 15.74 13.73
C ALA A 30 0.29 14.70 14.84
N GLU A 31 -0.81 14.84 15.60
CA GLU A 31 -1.24 13.81 16.58
C GLU A 31 -1.43 12.42 15.97
N ASN A 32 -1.66 12.35 14.65
CA ASN A 32 -1.91 11.10 13.91
C ASN A 32 -0.78 10.75 12.94
N GLY A 33 0.39 11.37 13.07
CA GLY A 33 1.55 11.08 12.22
C GLY A 33 1.47 11.64 10.81
N ILE A 34 0.60 12.65 10.58
CA ILE A 34 0.45 13.36 9.32
C ILE A 34 0.99 14.78 9.50
N LEU A 35 2.17 15.05 8.96
CA LEU A 35 2.78 16.38 9.00
C LEU A 35 2.46 17.11 7.70
N VAL A 36 1.93 18.34 7.83
CA VAL A 36 1.53 19.18 6.70
C VAL A 36 2.34 20.47 6.78
N LYS A 37 3.12 20.77 5.73
CA LYS A 37 4.03 21.93 5.71
C LYS A 37 3.33 23.27 5.66
N SER A 38 2.23 23.37 4.93
CA SER A 38 1.59 24.65 4.64
C SER A 38 0.07 24.58 4.62
N ALA A 39 -0.56 25.73 4.73
CA ALA A 39 -2.01 25.85 4.57
C ALA A 39 -2.47 25.46 3.15
N SER A 40 -1.68 25.81 2.13
CA SER A 40 -1.95 25.46 0.72
C SER A 40 -1.96 23.96 0.50
N ALA A 41 -1.09 23.19 1.18
CA ALA A 41 -1.06 21.73 1.06
C ALA A 41 -2.40 21.07 1.41
N PHE A 42 -3.16 21.60 2.39
CA PHE A 42 -4.53 21.13 2.65
C PHE A 42 -5.46 21.42 1.49
N GLU A 43 -5.37 22.62 0.92
CA GLU A 43 -6.25 23.05 -0.17
C GLU A 43 -5.96 22.25 -1.43
N ASP A 44 -4.69 22.14 -1.80
CA ASP A 44 -4.24 21.42 -2.98
C ASP A 44 -4.55 19.91 -2.87
N LEU A 45 -4.27 19.26 -1.71
CA LEU A 45 -4.64 17.88 -1.47
C LEU A 45 -6.15 17.64 -1.60
N SER A 46 -6.97 18.59 -1.16
CA SER A 46 -8.44 18.47 -1.27
C SER A 46 -8.94 18.45 -2.72
N ARG A 47 -8.15 18.99 -3.66
CA ARG A 47 -8.44 19.08 -5.10
C ARG A 47 -7.84 17.97 -5.92
N VAL A 48 -6.90 17.22 -5.38
CA VAL A 48 -6.26 16.09 -6.08
C VAL A 48 -7.31 15.12 -6.60
N ASN A 49 -7.19 14.73 -7.86
CA ASN A 49 -8.02 13.73 -8.50
C ASN A 49 -7.22 12.52 -9.01
N THR A 50 -5.89 12.63 -9.04
CA THR A 50 -4.99 11.61 -9.56
C THR A 50 -3.84 11.37 -8.59
N LEU A 51 -3.59 10.10 -8.25
CA LEU A 51 -2.44 9.71 -7.42
C LEU A 51 -1.48 8.86 -8.23
N VAL A 52 -0.22 9.20 -8.14
CA VAL A 52 0.90 8.44 -8.71
C VAL A 52 1.67 7.82 -7.56
N PHE A 53 1.72 6.51 -7.51
CA PHE A 53 2.44 5.76 -6.46
C PHE A 53 3.76 5.25 -6.99
N ASP A 54 4.85 5.48 -6.25
CA ASP A 54 6.01 4.62 -6.38
C ASP A 54 5.73 3.23 -5.81
N LYS A 55 6.48 2.22 -6.26
CA LYS A 55 6.35 0.85 -5.76
C LYS A 55 7.00 0.68 -4.40
N THR A 56 8.33 0.87 -4.37
CA THR A 56 9.20 0.44 -3.27
C THR A 56 9.09 1.37 -2.06
N GLY A 57 8.90 0.80 -0.85
CA GLY A 57 8.71 1.58 0.37
C GLY A 57 7.36 2.30 0.46
N THR A 58 6.58 2.37 -0.63
CA THR A 58 5.29 3.04 -0.72
C THR A 58 4.13 2.06 -0.68
N ILE A 59 3.89 1.30 -1.75
CA ILE A 59 2.90 0.21 -1.78
C ILE A 59 3.46 -1.03 -1.08
N THR A 60 4.77 -1.26 -1.24
CA THR A 60 5.50 -2.33 -0.57
C THR A 60 6.19 -1.81 0.68
N SER A 61 6.58 -2.72 1.56
CA SER A 61 7.29 -2.39 2.81
C SER A 61 8.76 -1.99 2.58
N GLY A 62 9.31 -2.28 1.40
CA GLY A 62 10.74 -2.21 1.12
C GLY A 62 11.53 -3.38 1.72
N HIS A 63 10.85 -4.32 2.37
CA HIS A 63 11.46 -5.53 2.91
C HIS A 63 11.26 -6.70 1.95
N LEU A 64 12.38 -7.31 1.56
CA LEU A 64 12.38 -8.50 0.73
C LEU A 64 12.06 -9.72 1.58
N ILE A 65 11.14 -10.55 1.10
CA ILE A 65 10.80 -11.83 1.71
C ILE A 65 11.05 -12.97 0.72
N VAL A 66 11.46 -14.13 1.23
CA VAL A 66 11.61 -15.33 0.42
C VAL A 66 10.23 -15.93 0.16
N SER A 67 9.75 -15.83 -1.08
CA SER A 67 8.44 -16.33 -1.51
C SER A 67 8.49 -17.82 -1.91
N SER A 68 9.65 -18.31 -2.36
CA SER A 68 9.88 -19.72 -2.69
C SER A 68 11.34 -20.07 -2.53
N LEU A 69 11.61 -21.23 -1.97
CA LEU A 69 12.95 -21.83 -1.87
C LEU A 69 12.90 -23.27 -2.38
N GLU A 70 13.69 -23.57 -3.39
CA GLU A 70 13.75 -24.88 -4.00
C GLU A 70 15.19 -25.39 -4.09
N VAL A 71 15.42 -26.61 -3.58
CA VAL A 71 16.68 -27.33 -3.69
C VAL A 71 16.41 -28.63 -4.42
N THR A 72 17.15 -28.89 -5.50
CA THR A 72 16.95 -30.08 -6.38
C THR A 72 17.42 -31.36 -5.71
N ASP A 73 18.51 -31.30 -4.96
CA ASP A 73 19.04 -32.45 -4.21
C ASP A 73 18.46 -32.48 -2.79
N LYS A 74 17.40 -33.26 -2.61
CA LYS A 74 16.73 -33.43 -1.34
C LYS A 74 17.57 -34.12 -0.26
N LYS A 75 18.59 -34.93 -0.65
CA LYS A 75 19.43 -35.67 0.30
C LYS A 75 20.47 -34.77 0.96
N ASN A 76 21.01 -33.83 0.20
CA ASN A 76 22.03 -32.90 0.67
C ASN A 76 21.48 -31.49 0.93
N LYS A 77 20.15 -31.36 1.07
CA LYS A 77 19.46 -30.06 1.21
C LYS A 77 20.04 -29.21 2.34
N ASP A 78 20.24 -29.81 3.50
CA ASP A 78 20.70 -29.06 4.68
C ASP A 78 22.16 -28.57 4.52
N GLU A 79 23.03 -29.39 3.91
CA GLU A 79 24.40 -28.98 3.58
C GLU A 79 24.40 -27.80 2.60
N ILE A 80 23.58 -27.90 1.52
CA ILE A 80 23.46 -26.84 0.51
C ILE A 80 22.97 -25.55 1.14
N LEU A 81 21.92 -25.59 1.97
CA LEU A 81 21.37 -24.40 2.60
C LEU A 81 22.31 -23.78 3.64
N MET A 82 23.08 -24.59 4.39
CA MET A 82 24.13 -24.10 5.26
C MET A 82 25.25 -23.40 4.46
N ALA A 83 25.68 -23.97 3.34
CA ALA A 83 26.69 -23.37 2.48
C ALA A 83 26.19 -22.01 1.91
N ILE A 84 24.94 -21.96 1.43
CA ILE A 84 24.32 -20.72 0.92
C ILE A 84 24.24 -19.68 2.03
N ARG A 85 23.77 -20.05 3.25
CA ARG A 85 23.69 -19.13 4.39
C ARG A 85 25.07 -18.56 4.74
N SER A 86 26.10 -19.40 4.72
CA SER A 86 27.47 -19.03 5.05
C SER A 86 28.09 -18.07 4.02
N LEU A 87 27.78 -18.27 2.73
CA LEU A 87 28.24 -17.39 1.66
C LEU A 87 27.53 -16.04 1.67
N GLU A 88 26.20 -16.04 1.86
CA GLU A 88 25.40 -14.80 1.89
C GLU A 88 25.65 -13.98 3.15
N GLU A 89 26.17 -14.54 4.25
CA GLU A 89 26.63 -13.79 5.42
C GLU A 89 27.71 -12.78 5.08
N LEU A 90 28.52 -13.05 4.08
CA LEU A 90 29.65 -12.22 3.65
C LEU A 90 29.23 -11.17 2.60
N SER A 91 27.94 -11.03 2.32
CA SER A 91 27.39 -10.12 1.31
C SER A 91 26.46 -9.09 1.93
N ASP A 92 26.72 -7.81 1.71
CA ASP A 92 25.87 -6.70 2.15
C ASP A 92 24.68 -6.43 1.19
N HIS A 93 24.47 -7.30 0.20
CA HIS A 93 23.41 -7.10 -0.78
C HIS A 93 22.03 -7.37 -0.14
N PRO A 94 21.00 -6.51 -0.35
CA PRO A 94 19.67 -6.68 0.25
C PRO A 94 19.03 -8.06 0.03
N LEU A 95 19.24 -8.67 -1.15
CA LEU A 95 18.78 -10.02 -1.45
C LEU A 95 19.48 -11.08 -0.57
N ALA A 96 20.79 -10.91 -0.33
CA ALA A 96 21.59 -11.78 0.52
C ALA A 96 21.11 -11.72 1.97
N MET A 97 20.93 -10.50 2.48
CA MET A 97 20.43 -10.27 3.84
C MET A 97 19.04 -10.89 4.06
N ALA A 98 18.12 -10.72 3.11
CA ALA A 98 16.79 -11.28 3.20
C ALA A 98 16.79 -12.83 3.13
N LEU A 99 17.62 -13.41 2.24
CA LEU A 99 17.78 -14.85 2.17
C LEU A 99 18.44 -15.41 3.43
N GLY A 100 19.47 -14.73 3.96
CA GLY A 100 20.15 -15.09 5.19
C GLY A 100 19.18 -15.10 6.37
N ALA A 101 18.43 -14.03 6.60
CA ALA A 101 17.42 -13.95 7.66
C ALA A 101 16.35 -15.05 7.56
N TYR A 102 15.93 -15.37 6.35
CA TYR A 102 15.00 -16.47 6.12
C TYR A 102 15.60 -17.83 6.48
N LEU A 103 16.85 -18.09 6.09
CA LEU A 103 17.56 -19.34 6.42
C LEU A 103 17.81 -19.46 7.93
N ASP A 104 18.13 -18.36 8.62
CA ASP A 104 18.24 -18.31 10.09
C ASP A 104 16.93 -18.71 10.77
N SER A 105 15.79 -18.25 10.24
CA SER A 105 14.45 -18.60 10.76
C SER A 105 14.13 -20.10 10.60
N LEU A 106 14.78 -20.79 9.64
CA LEU A 106 14.68 -22.22 9.44
C LEU A 106 15.71 -23.02 10.27
N GLY A 107 16.58 -22.33 11.05
CA GLY A 107 17.59 -22.95 11.93
C GLY A 107 18.94 -23.19 11.25
N TYR A 108 19.18 -22.66 10.04
CA TYR A 108 20.49 -22.73 9.40
C TYR A 108 21.36 -21.57 9.88
N SER A 109 22.54 -21.88 10.45
CA SER A 109 23.49 -20.87 10.90
C SER A 109 24.70 -20.80 9.96
N SER A 110 25.29 -19.61 9.84
CA SER A 110 26.51 -19.41 9.07
C SER A 110 27.70 -20.15 9.69
N ARG A 111 28.60 -20.62 8.84
CA ARG A 111 29.86 -21.27 9.21
C ARG A 111 30.99 -20.71 8.37
N GLU A 112 32.22 -21.05 8.70
CA GLU A 112 33.40 -20.60 8.00
C GLU A 112 33.40 -21.08 6.54
N VAL A 113 33.70 -20.16 5.61
CA VAL A 113 33.77 -20.36 4.17
C VAL A 113 35.20 -20.10 3.71
N GLU A 114 35.72 -20.97 2.88
CA GLU A 114 37.02 -20.82 2.24
C GLU A 114 36.88 -20.21 0.86
N LYS A 115 37.92 -19.47 0.42
CA LYS A 115 38.03 -18.93 -0.94
C LYS A 115 36.81 -18.13 -1.40
N PHE A 116 36.31 -17.25 -0.49
CA PHE A 116 35.20 -16.35 -0.84
C PHE A 116 35.64 -15.36 -1.90
N ASP A 117 34.82 -15.18 -2.93
CA ASP A 117 34.97 -14.21 -4.01
C ASP A 117 33.64 -13.53 -4.31
N TYR A 118 33.63 -12.21 -4.27
CA TYR A 118 32.46 -11.38 -4.58
C TYR A 118 32.56 -10.86 -6.01
N SER A 119 31.57 -11.18 -6.82
CA SER A 119 31.44 -10.70 -8.21
C SER A 119 30.38 -9.61 -8.27
N PRO A 120 30.77 -8.31 -8.40
CA PRO A 120 29.83 -7.20 -8.40
C PRO A 120 28.72 -7.36 -9.46
N GLY A 121 27.45 -7.19 -9.03
CA GLY A 121 26.28 -7.32 -9.88
C GLY A 121 25.93 -8.74 -10.34
N LEU A 122 26.73 -9.75 -9.96
CA LEU A 122 26.50 -11.16 -10.33
C LEU A 122 26.16 -12.04 -9.13
N GLY A 123 26.90 -11.92 -8.02
CA GLY A 123 26.70 -12.74 -6.82
C GLY A 123 28.01 -13.13 -6.15
N VAL A 124 28.01 -14.22 -5.39
CA VAL A 124 29.13 -14.69 -4.58
C VAL A 124 29.53 -16.12 -4.95
N LYS A 125 30.80 -16.42 -4.70
CA LYS A 125 31.41 -17.75 -4.89
C LYS A 125 32.24 -18.09 -3.66
N GLY A 126 32.35 -19.37 -3.34
CA GLY A 126 33.21 -19.81 -2.24
C GLY A 126 33.25 -21.32 -2.12
N SER A 127 34.02 -21.81 -1.17
CA SER A 127 34.12 -23.24 -0.86
C SER A 127 33.63 -23.49 0.55
N TYR A 128 32.75 -24.46 0.70
CA TYR A 128 32.24 -24.92 1.99
C TYR A 128 32.43 -26.42 2.10
N GLN A 129 33.15 -26.90 3.11
CA GLN A 129 33.49 -28.32 3.30
C GLN A 129 34.13 -28.97 2.05
N GLY A 130 35.03 -28.23 1.39
CA GLY A 130 35.77 -28.74 0.22
C GLY A 130 34.99 -28.71 -1.09
N LYS A 131 33.71 -28.35 -1.12
CA LYS A 131 32.86 -28.24 -2.31
C LYS A 131 32.75 -26.73 -2.71
N LYS A 132 32.68 -26.47 -4.02
CA LYS A 132 32.54 -25.10 -4.55
C LYS A 132 31.06 -24.76 -4.70
N TYR A 133 30.68 -23.58 -4.26
CA TYR A 133 29.33 -23.03 -4.38
C TYR A 133 29.31 -21.72 -5.16
N LEU A 134 28.27 -21.53 -5.95
CA LEU A 134 27.94 -20.30 -6.64
C LEU A 134 26.55 -19.90 -6.19
N VAL A 135 26.38 -18.65 -5.74
CA VAL A 135 25.10 -18.09 -5.31
C VAL A 135 24.93 -16.72 -5.96
N GLY A 136 23.92 -16.54 -6.80
CA GLY A 136 23.74 -15.27 -7.50
C GLY A 136 22.74 -15.34 -8.66
N ASN A 137 22.86 -14.37 -9.56
CA ASN A 137 21.96 -14.26 -10.69
C ASN A 137 22.27 -15.31 -11.78
N ARG A 138 21.39 -15.36 -12.79
CA ARG A 138 21.52 -16.31 -13.90
C ARG A 138 22.86 -16.18 -14.62
N ALA A 139 23.34 -14.94 -14.83
CA ALA A 139 24.59 -14.70 -15.54
C ALA A 139 25.81 -15.25 -14.78
N LEU A 140 25.82 -15.20 -13.43
CA LEU A 140 26.90 -15.80 -12.64
C LEU A 140 27.04 -17.29 -12.94
N LEU A 141 25.92 -18.02 -12.95
CA LEU A 141 25.90 -19.47 -13.15
C LEU A 141 26.30 -19.82 -14.59
N GLU A 142 25.72 -19.14 -15.58
CA GLU A 142 26.00 -19.37 -17.00
C GLU A 142 27.47 -19.09 -17.35
N ASN A 143 28.06 -18.01 -16.83
CA ASN A 143 29.47 -17.66 -16.99
C ASN A 143 30.43 -18.72 -16.38
N ASN A 144 29.95 -19.52 -15.42
CA ASN A 144 30.71 -20.63 -14.84
C ASN A 144 30.29 -22.00 -15.46
N GLY A 145 29.58 -21.99 -16.58
CA GLY A 145 29.24 -23.22 -17.32
C GLY A 145 28.06 -24.03 -16.74
N VAL A 146 27.33 -23.46 -15.79
CA VAL A 146 26.18 -24.13 -15.18
C VAL A 146 24.93 -23.98 -16.07
N LYS A 147 24.31 -25.06 -16.45
CA LYS A 147 23.04 -25.07 -17.20
C LYS A 147 21.86 -24.98 -16.22
N ILE A 148 21.06 -23.90 -16.31
CA ILE A 148 19.88 -23.72 -15.48
C ILE A 148 18.66 -24.30 -16.20
N ALA A 149 18.11 -25.40 -15.68
CA ALA A 149 16.94 -26.09 -16.23
C ALA A 149 15.77 -26.08 -15.22
N SER A 150 15.29 -24.89 -14.83
CA SER A 150 14.15 -24.77 -13.93
C SER A 150 13.02 -23.99 -14.58
N LYS A 151 11.92 -24.69 -14.96
CA LYS A 151 10.68 -24.07 -15.43
C LYS A 151 10.04 -23.26 -14.32
N LYS A 152 10.06 -23.75 -13.08
CA LYS A 152 9.46 -23.10 -11.92
C LYS A 152 10.14 -21.78 -11.58
N ALA A 153 11.47 -21.67 -11.70
CA ALA A 153 12.16 -20.39 -11.54
C ALA A 153 11.70 -19.37 -12.60
N GLN A 154 11.49 -19.78 -13.85
CA GLN A 154 10.97 -18.91 -14.90
C GLN A 154 9.53 -18.45 -14.61
N GLU A 155 8.65 -19.36 -14.19
CA GLU A 155 7.28 -19.02 -13.78
C GLU A 155 7.27 -18.02 -12.63
N THR A 156 8.16 -18.18 -11.65
CA THR A 156 8.26 -17.28 -10.49
C THR A 156 8.80 -15.90 -10.88
N ILE A 157 9.69 -15.80 -11.87
CA ILE A 157 10.11 -14.52 -12.46
C ILE A 157 8.92 -13.80 -13.08
N HIS A 158 8.05 -14.50 -13.82
CA HIS A 158 6.84 -13.93 -14.40
C HIS A 158 5.84 -13.43 -13.33
N GLN A 159 5.93 -13.96 -12.12
CA GLN A 159 5.14 -13.51 -10.96
C GLN A 159 5.80 -12.36 -10.15
N GLY A 160 6.86 -11.76 -10.68
CA GLY A 160 7.47 -10.58 -10.10
C GLY A 160 8.51 -10.81 -9.01
N ALA A 161 9.11 -12.00 -8.95
CA ALA A 161 10.17 -12.28 -7.99
C ALA A 161 11.58 -12.06 -8.58
N SER A 162 12.48 -11.61 -7.71
CA SER A 162 13.92 -11.66 -7.95
C SER A 162 14.44 -13.04 -7.60
N ILE A 163 15.24 -13.65 -8.49
CA ILE A 163 15.72 -15.02 -8.30
C ILE A 163 17.22 -15.02 -7.99
N ILE A 164 17.58 -15.71 -6.91
CA ILE A 164 18.95 -16.11 -6.60
C ILE A 164 19.07 -17.60 -6.94
N TYR A 165 19.97 -17.93 -7.85
CA TYR A 165 20.25 -19.30 -8.25
C TYR A 165 21.42 -19.89 -7.46
N PHE A 166 21.41 -21.20 -7.23
CA PHE A 166 22.43 -21.94 -6.51
C PHE A 166 23.05 -23.02 -7.39
N ALA A 167 24.38 -23.16 -7.31
CA ALA A 167 25.07 -24.27 -7.90
C ALA A 167 26.17 -24.81 -6.97
N GLN A 168 26.40 -26.11 -6.98
CA GLN A 168 27.45 -26.81 -6.29
C GLN A 168 28.30 -27.56 -7.31
N ASP A 169 29.62 -27.37 -7.29
CA ASP A 169 30.58 -28.03 -8.21
C ASP A 169 30.16 -27.91 -9.69
N ASN A 170 29.71 -26.74 -10.10
CA ASN A 170 29.18 -26.41 -11.43
C ASN A 170 27.90 -27.17 -11.83
N ILE A 171 27.18 -27.73 -10.86
CA ILE A 171 25.87 -28.36 -11.07
C ILE A 171 24.80 -27.50 -10.43
N TYR A 172 23.75 -27.16 -11.19
CA TYR A 172 22.59 -26.42 -10.66
C TYR A 172 21.93 -27.20 -9.53
N CYS A 173 21.76 -26.57 -8.36
CA CYS A 173 21.19 -27.24 -7.19
C CYS A 173 19.95 -26.55 -6.62
N GLY A 174 19.51 -25.41 -7.18
CA GLY A 174 18.27 -24.79 -6.74
C GLY A 174 18.19 -23.28 -6.94
N PHE A 175 17.14 -22.68 -6.38
CA PHE A 175 16.93 -21.24 -6.37
C PHE A 175 16.15 -20.77 -5.15
N ALA A 176 16.31 -19.52 -4.79
CA ALA A 176 15.42 -18.76 -3.92
C ALA A 176 14.76 -17.64 -4.72
N ALA A 177 13.46 -17.46 -4.53
CA ALA A 177 12.69 -16.37 -5.11
C ALA A 177 12.33 -15.38 -4.02
N LEU A 178 12.68 -14.12 -4.22
CA LEU A 178 12.43 -13.03 -3.27
C LEU A 178 11.48 -12.02 -3.89
N LYS A 179 10.54 -11.54 -3.10
CA LYS A 179 9.60 -10.48 -3.46
C LYS A 179 9.64 -9.38 -2.43
N ASP A 180 9.37 -8.16 -2.87
CA ASP A 180 9.10 -7.06 -1.97
C ASP A 180 7.70 -7.25 -1.38
N GLU A 181 7.59 -7.20 -0.07
CA GLU A 181 6.34 -7.48 0.64
C GLU A 181 5.36 -6.32 0.45
N ILE A 182 4.16 -6.61 -0.03
CA ILE A 182 3.07 -5.64 -0.12
C ILE A 182 2.56 -5.34 1.29
N LYS A 183 2.40 -4.05 1.62
CA LYS A 183 1.83 -3.63 2.90
C LYS A 183 0.42 -4.21 3.07
N GLN A 184 0.12 -4.77 4.24
CA GLN A 184 -1.14 -5.47 4.51
C GLN A 184 -2.37 -4.60 4.24
N GLU A 185 -2.27 -3.30 4.53
CA GLU A 185 -3.33 -2.32 4.32
C GLU A 185 -3.41 -1.77 2.89
N ALA A 186 -2.44 -2.08 2.01
CA ALA A 186 -2.32 -1.46 0.69
C ALA A 186 -3.60 -1.63 -0.16
N ARG A 187 -4.08 -2.88 -0.28
CA ARG A 187 -5.28 -3.18 -1.06
C ARG A 187 -6.51 -2.42 -0.57
N GLN A 188 -6.71 -2.36 0.76
CA GLN A 188 -7.85 -1.66 1.35
C GLN A 188 -7.76 -0.15 1.16
N SER A 189 -6.58 0.44 1.40
CA SER A 189 -6.35 1.87 1.24
C SER A 189 -6.52 2.31 -0.22
N ILE A 190 -5.99 1.54 -1.16
CA ILE A 190 -6.15 1.78 -2.61
C ILE A 190 -7.63 1.73 -2.99
N LYS A 191 -8.38 0.73 -2.55
CA LYS A 191 -9.84 0.63 -2.79
C LYS A 191 -10.62 1.81 -2.21
N LEU A 192 -10.23 2.32 -1.02
CA LEU A 192 -10.86 3.51 -0.43
C LEU A 192 -10.58 4.78 -1.24
N LEU A 193 -9.35 4.95 -1.74
CA LEU A 193 -8.98 6.09 -2.59
C LEU A 193 -9.75 6.05 -3.92
N GLN A 194 -9.87 4.89 -4.56
CA GLN A 194 -10.69 4.70 -5.77
C GLN A 194 -12.17 5.02 -5.52
N LYS A 195 -12.75 4.50 -4.44
CA LYS A 195 -14.14 4.82 -4.03
C LYS A 195 -14.35 6.31 -3.77
N SER A 196 -13.31 7.03 -3.38
CA SER A 196 -13.33 8.48 -3.17
C SER A 196 -13.21 9.28 -4.47
N GLY A 197 -13.13 8.59 -5.62
CA GLY A 197 -13.12 9.19 -6.97
C GLY A 197 -11.71 9.53 -7.49
N HIS A 198 -10.64 8.98 -6.90
CA HIS A 198 -9.28 9.23 -7.38
C HIS A 198 -8.88 8.20 -8.44
N GLU A 199 -8.20 8.66 -9.49
CA GLU A 199 -7.53 7.83 -10.48
C GLU A 199 -6.13 7.48 -9.98
N LEU A 200 -5.76 6.18 -10.04
CA LEU A 200 -4.52 5.69 -9.43
C LEU A 200 -3.56 5.13 -10.47
N TYR A 201 -2.31 5.52 -10.37
CA TYR A 201 -1.21 5.11 -11.23
C TYR A 201 -0.10 4.49 -10.40
N LEU A 202 0.45 3.37 -10.87
CA LEU A 202 1.66 2.77 -10.34
C LEU A 202 2.83 3.11 -11.24
N VAL A 203 3.91 3.61 -10.68
CA VAL A 203 5.18 3.85 -11.39
C VAL A 203 6.27 3.00 -10.74
N SER A 204 7.00 2.23 -11.54
CA SER A 204 8.04 1.33 -11.05
C SER A 204 9.22 1.27 -12.02
N GLY A 205 10.43 1.15 -11.47
CA GLY A 205 11.64 0.85 -12.23
C GLY A 205 11.74 -0.61 -12.69
N ASP A 206 10.87 -1.50 -12.19
CA ASP A 206 10.87 -2.90 -12.54
C ASP A 206 10.39 -3.15 -13.97
N ASN A 207 10.63 -4.37 -14.46
CA ASN A 207 10.09 -4.81 -15.73
C ASN A 207 8.55 -4.89 -15.71
N GLU A 208 7.95 -4.93 -16.91
CA GLU A 208 6.50 -4.89 -17.11
C GLU A 208 5.75 -6.01 -16.36
N ASN A 209 6.29 -7.22 -16.37
CA ASN A 209 5.64 -8.36 -15.72
C ASN A 209 5.53 -8.17 -14.20
N VAL A 210 6.61 -7.68 -13.57
CA VAL A 210 6.68 -7.41 -12.13
C VAL A 210 5.72 -6.30 -11.74
N ALA A 211 5.76 -5.17 -12.44
CA ALA A 211 4.92 -4.02 -12.16
C ALA A 211 3.43 -4.34 -12.37
N THR A 212 3.10 -5.06 -13.45
CA THR A 212 1.72 -5.48 -13.76
C THR A 212 1.18 -6.48 -12.74
N SER A 213 2.00 -7.46 -12.32
CA SER A 213 1.61 -8.45 -11.30
C SER A 213 1.26 -7.75 -9.97
N LEU A 214 2.11 -6.80 -9.53
CA LEU A 214 1.86 -6.02 -8.33
C LEU A 214 0.57 -5.18 -8.45
N ALA A 215 0.41 -4.48 -9.57
CA ALA A 215 -0.75 -3.63 -9.82
C ALA A 215 -2.07 -4.41 -9.80
N GLN A 216 -2.08 -5.62 -10.38
CA GLN A 216 -3.22 -6.52 -10.31
C GLN A 216 -3.53 -6.95 -8.87
N GLU A 217 -2.49 -7.24 -8.07
CA GLU A 217 -2.65 -7.67 -6.68
C GLU A 217 -3.28 -6.57 -5.80
N VAL A 218 -2.98 -5.29 -6.09
CA VAL A 218 -3.53 -4.13 -5.35
C VAL A 218 -4.67 -3.43 -6.07
N ASP A 219 -5.13 -3.94 -7.23
CA ASP A 219 -6.23 -3.39 -8.04
C ASP A 219 -5.96 -1.98 -8.61
N ILE A 220 -4.72 -1.71 -9.06
CA ILE A 220 -4.37 -0.49 -9.81
C ILE A 220 -4.37 -0.80 -11.31
N LYS A 221 -5.10 0.02 -12.11
CA LYS A 221 -5.28 -0.23 -13.55
C LYS A 221 -4.18 0.39 -14.43
N HIS A 222 -3.62 1.50 -14.03
CA HIS A 222 -2.64 2.24 -14.82
C HIS A 222 -1.23 1.98 -14.29
N VAL A 223 -0.35 1.47 -15.15
CA VAL A 223 1.01 1.05 -14.78
C VAL A 223 2.02 1.63 -15.75
N TYR A 224 3.06 2.23 -15.21
CA TYR A 224 4.28 2.62 -15.92
C TYR A 224 5.44 1.79 -15.37
N SER A 225 5.99 0.91 -16.19
CA SER A 225 7.10 0.00 -15.87
C SER A 225 8.41 0.45 -16.50
N GLY A 226 9.55 0.01 -15.96
CA GLY A 226 10.87 0.32 -16.49
C GLY A 226 11.24 1.80 -16.39
N VAL A 227 10.63 2.54 -15.48
CA VAL A 227 10.77 3.99 -15.36
C VAL A 227 11.99 4.33 -14.51
N ARG A 228 12.95 5.05 -15.11
CA ARG A 228 14.08 5.61 -14.37
C ARG A 228 13.64 6.81 -13.50
N PRO A 229 14.42 7.23 -12.50
CA PRO A 229 14.04 8.35 -11.63
C PRO A 229 13.61 9.61 -12.38
N GLU A 230 14.34 10.00 -13.43
CA GLU A 230 14.01 11.17 -14.25
C GLU A 230 12.69 11.00 -15.02
N GLY A 231 12.35 9.76 -15.38
CA GLY A 231 11.11 9.40 -16.07
C GLY A 231 9.87 9.59 -15.18
N LYS A 232 9.99 9.48 -13.85
CA LYS A 232 8.89 9.73 -12.93
C LYS A 232 8.41 11.18 -13.00
N VAL A 233 9.34 12.13 -13.09
CA VAL A 233 9.05 13.57 -13.28
C VAL A 233 8.30 13.81 -14.60
N ALA A 234 8.73 13.14 -15.68
CA ALA A 234 8.08 13.27 -16.99
C ALA A 234 6.62 12.78 -16.95
N ILE A 235 6.35 11.64 -16.29
CA ILE A 235 5.00 11.10 -16.12
C ILE A 235 4.11 12.06 -15.32
N VAL A 236 4.59 12.58 -14.20
CA VAL A 236 3.87 13.57 -13.39
C VAL A 236 3.53 14.80 -14.23
N ASN A 237 4.48 15.34 -14.97
CA ASN A 237 4.26 16.50 -15.82
C ASN A 237 3.29 16.22 -16.98
N GLN A 238 3.37 15.03 -17.58
CA GLN A 238 2.41 14.60 -18.61
C GLN A 238 0.98 14.59 -18.06
N LEU A 239 0.76 13.96 -16.91
CA LEU A 239 -0.57 13.91 -16.30
C LEU A 239 -1.09 15.32 -15.94
N LYS A 240 -0.22 16.23 -15.49
CA LYS A 240 -0.57 17.65 -15.26
C LYS A 240 -0.98 18.36 -16.56
N GLN A 241 -0.27 18.09 -17.67
CA GLN A 241 -0.61 18.66 -18.99
C GLN A 241 -1.95 18.13 -19.51
N GLU A 242 -2.34 16.92 -19.12
CA GLU A 242 -3.69 16.35 -19.38
C GLU A 242 -4.79 17.01 -18.52
N GLY A 243 -4.47 18.02 -17.70
CA GLY A 243 -5.41 18.74 -16.85
C GLY A 243 -5.72 18.04 -15.52
N LYS A 244 -4.93 17.03 -15.14
CA LYS A 244 -5.08 16.33 -13.87
C LYS A 244 -4.42 17.10 -12.73
N ILE A 245 -4.99 17.00 -11.53
CA ILE A 245 -4.39 17.51 -10.30
C ILE A 245 -3.73 16.32 -9.61
N VAL A 246 -2.40 16.25 -9.71
CA VAL A 246 -1.60 15.07 -9.40
C VAL A 246 -1.00 15.17 -7.99
N ALA A 247 -1.19 14.13 -7.19
CA ALA A 247 -0.34 13.88 -6.03
C ALA A 247 0.64 12.75 -6.35
N MET A 248 1.94 12.99 -6.09
CA MET A 248 2.97 11.95 -6.12
C MET A 248 3.17 11.41 -4.71
N VAL A 249 3.22 10.08 -4.58
CA VAL A 249 3.40 9.37 -3.31
C VAL A 249 4.62 8.48 -3.42
N GLY A 250 5.64 8.73 -2.60
CA GLY A 250 6.92 8.04 -2.63
C GLY A 250 7.64 8.00 -1.28
N ASP A 251 8.83 7.40 -1.22
CA ASP A 251 9.65 7.30 -0.01
C ASP A 251 10.48 8.58 0.28
N GLY A 252 10.53 9.49 -0.69
CA GLY A 252 11.22 10.79 -0.57
C GLY A 252 12.72 10.76 -0.87
N ILE A 253 13.37 9.61 -0.95
CA ILE A 253 14.82 9.53 -1.22
C ILE A 253 15.08 9.57 -2.73
N ASN A 254 14.47 8.64 -3.45
CA ASN A 254 14.64 8.51 -4.90
C ASN A 254 13.60 9.31 -5.70
N ASP A 255 12.53 9.73 -5.04
CA ASP A 255 11.37 10.36 -5.64
C ASP A 255 11.29 11.87 -5.43
N ALA A 256 12.26 12.47 -4.72
CA ALA A 256 12.26 13.90 -4.39
C ALA A 256 11.96 14.82 -5.60
N PRO A 257 12.57 14.65 -6.77
CA PRO A 257 12.24 15.48 -7.93
C PRO A 257 10.81 15.28 -8.44
N ALA A 258 10.25 14.07 -8.31
CA ALA A 258 8.90 13.76 -8.74
C ALA A 258 7.85 14.28 -7.73
N LEU A 259 8.20 14.27 -6.43
CA LEU A 259 7.39 14.86 -5.37
C LEU A 259 7.25 16.38 -5.57
N GLU A 260 8.37 17.09 -5.85
CA GLU A 260 8.37 18.52 -6.14
C GLU A 260 7.64 18.88 -7.43
N ALA A 261 7.71 18.02 -8.45
CA ALA A 261 7.04 18.26 -9.73
C ALA A 261 5.51 18.10 -9.65
N ALA A 262 4.98 17.39 -8.66
CA ALA A 262 3.55 17.17 -8.47
C ALA A 262 2.82 18.44 -7.99
N ASN A 263 1.48 18.42 -8.00
CA ASN A 263 0.71 19.47 -7.34
C ASN A 263 0.77 19.32 -5.82
N VAL A 264 0.91 18.08 -5.34
CA VAL A 264 1.14 17.76 -3.93
C VAL A 264 2.14 16.60 -3.86
N GLY A 265 3.29 16.81 -3.23
CA GLY A 265 4.24 15.77 -2.88
C GLY A 265 3.89 15.15 -1.54
N ILE A 266 3.79 13.82 -1.48
CA ILE A 266 3.48 13.08 -0.26
C ILE A 266 4.58 12.05 -0.01
N ALA A 267 5.37 12.25 1.04
CA ALA A 267 6.39 11.30 1.46
C ALA A 267 5.81 10.30 2.47
N ILE A 268 6.11 9.02 2.29
CA ILE A 268 5.73 7.93 3.21
C ILE A 268 6.97 7.38 3.89
N GLY A 269 6.93 7.27 5.21
CA GLY A 269 7.99 6.67 6.03
C GLY A 269 8.79 7.69 6.82
N SER A 270 9.70 7.21 7.64
CA SER A 270 10.51 8.04 8.55
C SER A 270 11.34 9.05 7.75
N GLY A 271 11.02 10.32 7.98
CA GLY A 271 11.59 11.46 7.29
C GLY A 271 13.10 11.47 7.29
N THR A 272 13.66 11.10 6.16
CA THR A 272 15.00 11.60 5.81
C THR A 272 14.87 13.11 5.61
N ASP A 273 15.92 13.87 5.92
CA ASP A 273 15.92 15.33 5.71
C ASP A 273 15.52 15.70 4.27
N ILE A 274 15.86 14.85 3.29
CA ILE A 274 15.50 15.03 1.87
C ILE A 274 13.98 14.92 1.65
N ALA A 275 13.31 13.94 2.28
CA ALA A 275 11.86 13.80 2.21
C ALA A 275 11.14 14.98 2.89
N LEU A 276 11.74 15.47 4.00
CA LEU A 276 11.26 16.65 4.70
C LEU A 276 11.32 17.90 3.82
N ASP A 277 12.32 18.04 2.94
CA ASP A 277 12.46 19.22 2.08
C ASP A 277 11.57 19.15 0.83
N SER A 278 11.38 18.00 0.23
CA SER A 278 10.75 17.84 -1.09
C SER A 278 9.25 17.57 -1.05
N ALA A 279 8.68 17.11 0.08
CA ALA A 279 7.26 16.80 0.17
C ALA A 279 6.44 17.91 0.86
N ASP A 280 5.20 18.11 0.46
CA ASP A 280 4.22 19.01 1.11
C ASP A 280 3.58 18.34 2.33
N ILE A 281 3.43 17.01 2.28
CA ILE A 281 2.83 16.21 3.33
C ILE A 281 3.74 15.01 3.61
N ILE A 282 3.95 14.72 4.90
CA ILE A 282 4.78 13.61 5.35
C ILE A 282 3.96 12.70 6.23
N LEU A 283 3.92 11.43 5.87
CA LEU A 283 3.29 10.36 6.63
C LEU A 283 4.38 9.65 7.44
N VAL A 284 4.51 10.02 8.71
CA VAL A 284 5.58 9.56 9.61
C VAL A 284 5.55 8.04 9.81
N ARG A 285 4.34 7.50 9.94
CA ARG A 285 4.14 6.05 9.96
C ARG A 285 4.08 5.56 8.52
N SER A 286 4.88 4.60 8.15
CA SER A 286 4.94 4.08 6.78
C SER A 286 3.63 3.36 6.36
N SER A 287 2.46 4.03 6.53
CA SER A 287 1.13 3.44 6.33
C SER A 287 0.31 4.17 5.27
N LEU A 288 -0.25 3.41 4.33
CA LEU A 288 -1.18 3.91 3.32
C LEU A 288 -2.54 4.34 3.90
N ASN A 289 -2.88 3.86 5.10
CA ASN A 289 -4.07 4.34 5.79
C ASN A 289 -3.94 5.81 6.21
N ASP A 290 -2.72 6.25 6.55
CA ASP A 290 -2.47 7.64 6.88
C ASP A 290 -2.63 8.55 5.65
N LEU A 291 -2.37 8.03 4.44
CA LEU A 291 -2.70 8.72 3.20
C LEU A 291 -4.21 8.97 3.07
N VAL A 292 -5.03 7.93 3.27
CA VAL A 292 -6.51 8.06 3.28
C VAL A 292 -6.96 9.07 4.32
N ASN A 293 -6.37 9.02 5.53
CA ASN A 293 -6.67 9.94 6.61
C ASN A 293 -6.26 11.38 6.28
N ALA A 294 -5.15 11.59 5.57
CA ALA A 294 -4.71 12.92 5.11
C ALA A 294 -5.75 13.54 4.15
N PHE A 295 -6.30 12.76 3.21
CA PHE A 295 -7.38 13.21 2.33
C PHE A 295 -8.66 13.57 3.11
N ILE A 296 -9.05 12.74 4.07
CA ILE A 296 -10.22 13.02 4.93
C ILE A 296 -10.01 14.30 5.72
N LEU A 297 -8.84 14.46 6.34
CA LEU A 297 -8.50 15.63 7.14
C LEU A 297 -8.49 16.90 6.28
N SER A 298 -7.83 16.87 5.11
CA SER A 298 -7.76 17.96 4.16
C SER A 298 -9.16 18.44 3.75
N LYS A 299 -10.05 17.55 3.30
CA LYS A 299 -11.44 17.88 2.95
C LYS A 299 -12.19 18.53 4.13
N LYS A 300 -11.96 18.03 5.35
CA LYS A 300 -12.61 18.60 6.55
C LYS A 300 -12.07 19.98 6.91
N VAL A 301 -10.76 20.21 6.82
CA VAL A 301 -10.14 21.52 7.06
C VAL A 301 -10.63 22.54 6.04
N VAL A 302 -10.58 22.20 4.75
CA VAL A 302 -11.03 23.10 3.68
C VAL A 302 -12.52 23.42 3.79
N ASN A 303 -13.36 22.42 4.08
CA ASN A 303 -14.79 22.66 4.31
C ASN A 303 -15.04 23.54 5.55
N ASN A 304 -14.23 23.39 6.59
CA ASN A 304 -14.31 24.25 7.77
C ASN A 304 -13.93 25.68 7.44
N ILE A 305 -12.86 25.90 6.67
CA ILE A 305 -12.46 27.22 6.17
C ILE A 305 -13.62 27.87 5.38
N LYS A 306 -14.18 27.14 4.41
CA LYS A 306 -15.31 27.63 3.59
C LYS A 306 -16.51 28.02 4.47
N MET A 307 -16.83 27.23 5.47
CA MET A 307 -17.92 27.49 6.40
C MET A 307 -17.63 28.70 7.28
N ASN A 308 -16.40 28.86 7.78
CA ASN A 308 -15.97 30.02 8.53
C ASN A 308 -16.08 31.31 7.71
N LEU A 309 -15.63 31.29 6.46
CA LEU A 309 -15.74 32.41 5.52
C LEU A 309 -17.21 32.74 5.23
N PHE A 310 -18.03 31.71 4.98
CA PHE A 310 -19.49 31.92 4.76
C PHE A 310 -20.13 32.68 5.94
N TRP A 311 -19.91 32.22 7.16
CA TRP A 311 -20.47 32.89 8.33
C TRP A 311 -19.89 34.28 8.55
N ALA A 312 -18.59 34.48 8.34
CA ALA A 312 -17.95 35.78 8.45
C ALA A 312 -18.55 36.79 7.47
N PHE A 313 -18.90 36.39 6.25
CA PHE A 313 -19.54 37.27 5.27
C PHE A 313 -21.01 37.50 5.58
N ILE A 314 -21.78 36.48 5.97
CA ILE A 314 -23.23 36.64 6.22
C ILE A 314 -23.51 37.61 7.33
N TYR A 315 -22.68 37.63 8.40
CA TYR A 315 -22.81 38.60 9.48
C TYR A 315 -22.66 40.05 8.98
N ASN A 316 -21.72 40.31 8.08
CA ASN A 316 -21.49 41.61 7.50
C ASN A 316 -22.57 41.97 6.48
N ILE A 317 -23.01 41.04 5.63
CA ILE A 317 -24.08 41.27 4.63
C ILE A 317 -25.39 41.68 5.31
N ILE A 318 -25.73 41.08 6.45
CA ILE A 318 -26.94 41.42 7.21
C ILE A 318 -26.73 42.65 8.09
N GLY A 319 -25.58 42.73 8.76
CA GLY A 319 -25.31 43.76 9.77
C GLY A 319 -25.08 45.12 9.18
N ILE A 320 -24.41 45.25 8.03
CA ILE A 320 -24.14 46.59 7.41
C ILE A 320 -25.43 47.33 7.03
N PRO A 321 -26.42 46.73 6.33
CA PRO A 321 -27.70 47.39 6.05
C PRO A 321 -28.46 47.82 7.32
N VAL A 322 -28.46 46.98 8.36
CA VAL A 322 -29.09 47.30 9.65
C VAL A 322 -28.39 48.51 10.31
N ALA A 323 -27.05 48.52 10.33
CA ALA A 323 -26.25 49.60 10.87
C ALA A 323 -26.40 50.93 10.08
N ALA A 324 -26.54 50.79 8.75
CA ALA A 324 -26.78 51.91 7.84
C ALA A 324 -28.19 52.54 8.03
N GLY A 325 -29.10 51.84 8.71
CA GLY A 325 -30.43 52.33 9.02
C GLY A 325 -31.51 52.04 7.99
N VAL A 326 -31.32 51.00 7.14
CA VAL A 326 -32.32 50.57 6.15
C VAL A 326 -33.66 50.27 6.80
N PHE A 327 -33.68 49.71 8.01
CA PHE A 327 -34.90 49.45 8.78
C PHE A 327 -35.33 50.55 9.71
N TYR A 328 -34.60 51.71 9.74
CA TYR A 328 -34.92 52.82 10.62
C TYR A 328 -36.24 53.48 10.28
N VAL A 329 -36.48 53.71 8.98
CA VAL A 329 -37.72 54.40 8.52
C VAL A 329 -38.95 53.50 8.76
N ALA A 330 -38.85 52.19 8.59
CA ALA A 330 -39.98 51.27 8.70
C ALA A 330 -40.26 50.78 10.13
N MET A 331 -39.22 50.61 10.96
CA MET A 331 -39.31 49.95 12.27
C MET A 331 -38.68 50.72 13.40
N GLY A 332 -38.08 51.87 13.14
CA GLY A 332 -37.38 52.69 14.16
C GLY A 332 -36.06 52.04 14.66
N TRP A 333 -35.58 50.97 14.03
CA TRP A 333 -34.41 50.25 14.51
C TRP A 333 -33.11 50.99 14.22
N LYS A 334 -32.34 51.23 15.29
CA LYS A 334 -30.97 51.76 15.23
C LYS A 334 -30.03 50.76 15.86
N LEU A 335 -28.98 50.38 15.12
CA LEU A 335 -27.92 49.59 15.70
C LEU A 335 -26.98 50.45 16.52
N ASN A 336 -26.94 50.21 17.85
CA ASN A 336 -26.00 50.88 18.74
C ASN A 336 -24.57 50.34 18.46
N PRO A 337 -23.52 51.19 18.42
CA PRO A 337 -22.13 50.78 18.25
C PRO A 337 -21.68 49.71 19.25
N MET A 338 -22.15 49.71 20.49
CA MET A 338 -21.86 48.67 21.49
C MET A 338 -22.43 47.30 21.08
N ILE A 339 -23.67 47.28 20.56
CA ILE A 339 -24.30 46.03 20.06
C ILE A 339 -23.56 45.54 18.83
N ALA A 340 -23.17 46.47 17.91
CA ALA A 340 -22.38 46.15 16.75
C ALA A 340 -21.05 45.48 17.15
N SER A 341 -20.33 46.03 18.13
CA SER A 341 -19.09 45.45 18.66
C SER A 341 -19.30 44.06 19.31
N GLY A 342 -20.39 43.91 20.07
CA GLY A 342 -20.77 42.63 20.67
C GLY A 342 -21.02 41.53 19.61
N LEU A 343 -21.76 41.85 18.53
CA LEU A 343 -22.02 40.95 17.42
C LEU A 343 -20.71 40.52 16.70
N MET A 344 -19.78 41.47 16.52
CA MET A 344 -18.46 41.16 15.92
C MET A 344 -17.64 40.23 16.79
N SER A 345 -17.66 40.40 18.12
CA SER A 345 -16.99 39.50 19.06
C SER A 345 -17.58 38.09 19.00
N ILE A 346 -18.92 37.98 18.96
CA ILE A 346 -19.61 36.68 18.80
C ILE A 346 -19.23 36.00 17.46
N SER A 347 -19.13 36.76 16.37
CA SER A 347 -18.70 36.24 15.07
C SER A 347 -17.30 35.64 15.15
N SER A 348 -16.34 36.32 15.76
CA SER A 348 -14.98 35.82 15.94
C SER A 348 -14.93 34.54 16.80
N VAL A 349 -15.67 34.51 17.91
CA VAL A 349 -15.79 33.34 18.78
C VAL A 349 -16.41 32.17 18.03
N SER A 350 -17.44 32.40 17.21
CA SER A 350 -18.10 31.33 16.43
C SER A 350 -17.15 30.68 15.44
N VAL A 351 -16.28 31.45 14.78
CA VAL A 351 -15.22 30.93 13.87
C VAL A 351 -14.26 30.00 14.60
N VAL A 352 -13.77 30.42 15.79
CA VAL A 352 -12.88 29.62 16.62
C VAL A 352 -13.56 28.31 17.07
N LEU A 353 -14.80 28.40 17.57
CA LEU A 353 -15.57 27.23 18.00
C LEU A 353 -15.84 26.27 16.84
N ASN A 354 -16.11 26.77 15.64
CA ASN A 354 -16.28 25.93 14.46
C ASN A 354 -14.96 25.26 14.06
N ALA A 355 -13.83 25.95 14.11
CA ALA A 355 -12.52 25.37 13.83
C ALA A 355 -12.16 24.24 14.83
N LEU A 356 -12.50 24.40 16.11
CA LEU A 356 -12.27 23.35 17.11
C LEU A 356 -13.02 22.05 16.84
N ARG A 357 -14.07 22.07 16.00
CA ARG A 357 -14.76 20.83 15.56
C ARG A 357 -13.84 19.91 14.76
N ILE A 358 -12.79 20.43 14.13
CA ILE A 358 -11.78 19.61 13.41
C ILE A 358 -11.11 18.61 14.37
N LYS A 359 -10.91 18.94 15.65
CA LYS A 359 -10.38 18.01 16.66
C LYS A 359 -11.22 16.73 16.80
N ARG A 360 -12.53 16.81 16.52
CA ARG A 360 -13.47 15.68 16.62
C ARG A 360 -13.51 14.82 15.35
N VAL A 361 -12.74 15.16 14.32
CA VAL A 361 -12.64 14.33 13.12
C VAL A 361 -12.09 12.96 13.53
N LYS A 362 -12.88 11.93 13.26
CA LYS A 362 -12.44 10.55 13.45
C LYS A 362 -11.43 10.22 12.34
N ILE A 363 -10.18 10.16 12.70
CA ILE A 363 -9.13 9.59 11.90
C ILE A 363 -9.10 8.11 12.30
N SER A 364 -9.35 7.23 11.36
CA SER A 364 -9.29 5.78 11.63
C SER A 364 -7.88 5.44 12.09
N LYS A 365 -7.73 5.19 13.39
CA LYS A 365 -6.64 4.33 13.81
C LYS A 365 -7.04 2.97 13.27
N VAL A 366 -6.34 2.50 12.26
CA VAL A 366 -6.46 1.11 11.86
C VAL A 366 -5.88 0.31 13.02
N ASP A 367 -6.76 -0.22 13.87
CA ASP A 367 -6.39 -1.30 14.76
C ASP A 367 -6.04 -2.49 13.86
N ASP A 368 -4.75 -2.82 13.79
CA ASP A 368 -4.25 -4.00 13.09
C ASP A 368 -5.03 -5.27 13.49
N ASN A 369 -5.59 -5.30 14.70
CA ASN A 369 -6.45 -6.36 15.20
C ASN A 369 -7.87 -6.42 14.58
N LYS A 370 -8.44 -5.29 14.11
CA LYS A 370 -9.76 -5.34 13.43
C LYS A 370 -9.63 -5.76 11.99
N ASN A 371 -8.54 -5.37 11.31
CA ASN A 371 -8.29 -5.81 9.94
C ASN A 371 -7.96 -7.30 9.86
N LEU A 372 -7.21 -7.84 10.83
CA LEU A 372 -7.02 -9.29 10.95
C LEU A 372 -8.36 -10.02 11.21
N GLN A 373 -9.31 -9.39 11.91
CA GLN A 373 -10.64 -9.96 12.13
C GLN A 373 -11.57 -9.80 10.91
N GLU A 374 -11.42 -8.73 10.10
CA GLU A 374 -12.20 -8.56 8.86
C GLU A 374 -11.63 -9.39 7.71
N ILE A 375 -10.30 -9.46 7.58
CA ILE A 375 -9.63 -10.39 6.65
C ILE A 375 -9.90 -11.84 7.05
N ASN A 376 -9.92 -12.14 8.35
CA ASN A 376 -10.32 -13.45 8.85
C ASN A 376 -11.85 -13.67 8.76
N LYS A 377 -12.69 -12.61 8.75
CA LYS A 377 -14.12 -12.72 8.47
C LYS A 377 -14.41 -12.88 6.98
N GLU A 378 -13.68 -12.23 6.09
CA GLU A 378 -13.76 -12.51 4.65
C GLU A 378 -13.21 -13.90 4.31
N LYS A 379 -12.15 -14.36 4.99
CA LYS A 379 -11.70 -15.77 4.95
C LYS A 379 -12.65 -16.72 5.68
N ASN A 380 -13.38 -16.29 6.71
CA ASN A 380 -14.37 -17.09 7.43
C ASN A 380 -15.78 -17.03 6.82
N ASN A 381 -16.04 -16.18 5.83
CA ASN A 381 -17.24 -16.25 4.99
C ASN A 381 -17.10 -17.25 3.82
N MET A 382 -15.96 -17.92 3.69
CA MET A 382 -15.87 -19.14 2.90
C MET A 382 -16.50 -20.26 3.73
N GLU A 383 -17.64 -20.75 3.31
CA GLU A 383 -18.21 -21.94 3.89
C GLU A 383 -17.31 -23.13 3.55
N LYS A 384 -16.92 -23.86 4.60
CA LYS A 384 -16.14 -25.10 4.42
C LYS A 384 -17.13 -26.24 4.32
N GLU A 385 -17.12 -26.89 3.18
CA GLU A 385 -17.95 -28.09 2.96
C GLU A 385 -17.06 -29.33 2.94
N THR A 386 -17.47 -30.35 3.67
CA THR A 386 -16.79 -31.64 3.67
C THR A 386 -17.53 -32.59 2.76
N LEU A 387 -16.84 -33.10 1.76
CA LEU A 387 -17.36 -34.03 0.75
C LEU A 387 -16.82 -35.43 1.01
N LYS A 388 -17.62 -36.44 0.74
CA LYS A 388 -17.22 -37.86 0.79
C LYS A 388 -17.09 -38.41 -0.63
N ILE A 389 -15.89 -38.95 -0.93
CA ILE A 389 -15.52 -39.43 -2.27
C ILE A 389 -14.93 -40.83 -2.16
N GLU A 390 -15.46 -41.76 -2.92
CA GLU A 390 -15.01 -43.14 -2.99
C GLU A 390 -14.19 -43.41 -4.24
N GLY A 391 -13.28 -44.41 -4.16
CA GLY A 391 -12.48 -44.89 -5.28
C GLY A 391 -11.04 -44.36 -5.32
N MET A 392 -10.63 -43.47 -4.39
CA MET A 392 -9.24 -43.01 -4.29
C MET A 392 -8.37 -44.02 -3.58
N MET A 393 -7.25 -44.45 -4.22
CA MET A 393 -6.34 -45.47 -3.64
C MET A 393 -4.92 -44.92 -3.38
N CYS A 394 -4.55 -43.77 -3.93
CA CYS A 394 -3.19 -43.24 -3.84
C CYS A 394 -3.13 -41.73 -3.94
N THR A 395 -1.95 -41.15 -3.70
CA THR A 395 -1.71 -39.72 -3.79
C THR A 395 -1.94 -39.13 -5.19
N HIS A 396 -1.82 -39.93 -6.25
CA HIS A 396 -2.11 -39.52 -7.61
C HIS A 396 -3.62 -39.33 -7.83
N CYS A 397 -4.43 -40.25 -7.28
CA CYS A 397 -5.89 -40.12 -7.25
C CYS A 397 -6.33 -38.85 -6.49
N GLN A 398 -5.70 -38.60 -5.35
CA GLN A 398 -5.93 -37.40 -4.57
C GLN A 398 -5.70 -36.11 -5.38
N MET A 399 -4.59 -36.01 -6.11
CA MET A 399 -4.27 -34.85 -6.96
C MET A 399 -5.27 -34.68 -8.11
N HIS A 400 -5.76 -35.73 -8.71
CA HIS A 400 -6.77 -35.69 -9.77
C HIS A 400 -8.10 -35.14 -9.24
N VAL A 401 -8.54 -35.62 -8.09
CA VAL A 401 -9.78 -35.13 -7.44
C VAL A 401 -9.63 -33.69 -6.98
N THR A 402 -8.49 -33.32 -6.38
CA THR A 402 -8.21 -31.91 -6.02
C THR A 402 -8.37 -30.99 -7.22
N LYS A 403 -7.73 -31.35 -8.36
CA LYS A 403 -7.78 -30.54 -9.56
C LYS A 403 -9.18 -30.46 -10.19
N ALA A 404 -9.95 -31.53 -10.11
CA ALA A 404 -11.34 -31.55 -10.59
C ALA A 404 -12.26 -30.66 -9.75
N LEU A 405 -12.10 -30.68 -8.42
CA LEU A 405 -12.88 -29.84 -7.50
C LEU A 405 -12.49 -28.35 -7.62
N GLU A 406 -11.20 -28.03 -7.72
CA GLU A 406 -10.73 -26.65 -7.93
C GLU A 406 -11.07 -26.09 -9.33
N GLY A 407 -11.48 -26.93 -10.27
CA GLY A 407 -12.01 -26.54 -11.58
C GLY A 407 -13.48 -26.13 -11.58
N ILE A 408 -14.21 -26.28 -10.46
CA ILE A 408 -15.60 -25.87 -10.33
C ILE A 408 -15.67 -24.38 -10.00
N GLU A 409 -16.47 -23.62 -10.75
CA GLU A 409 -16.69 -22.19 -10.48
C GLU A 409 -17.30 -22.01 -9.09
N GLY A 410 -16.59 -21.29 -8.21
CA GLY A 410 -16.99 -21.08 -6.81
C GLY A 410 -16.19 -21.89 -5.78
N VAL A 411 -15.34 -22.83 -6.18
CA VAL A 411 -14.36 -23.50 -5.32
C VAL A 411 -13.03 -22.77 -5.40
N GLU A 412 -12.57 -22.22 -4.29
CA GLU A 412 -11.26 -21.53 -4.24
C GLU A 412 -10.12 -22.49 -3.90
N LYS A 413 -10.41 -23.49 -3.08
CA LYS A 413 -9.42 -24.49 -2.66
C LYS A 413 -10.07 -25.81 -2.32
N ALA A 414 -9.41 -26.91 -2.65
CA ALA A 414 -9.82 -28.25 -2.25
C ALA A 414 -8.68 -28.97 -1.53
N LEU A 415 -8.95 -29.51 -0.35
CA LEU A 415 -8.05 -30.37 0.41
C LEU A 415 -8.61 -31.78 0.43
N VAL A 416 -8.03 -32.66 -0.36
CA VAL A 416 -8.46 -34.05 -0.52
C VAL A 416 -7.53 -34.98 0.24
N ASP A 417 -8.08 -35.96 0.95
CA ASP A 417 -7.31 -37.01 1.61
C ASP A 417 -7.82 -38.39 1.15
N TYR A 418 -7.00 -39.10 0.38
CA TYR A 418 -7.35 -40.41 -0.14
C TYR A 418 -7.44 -41.51 0.92
N LYS A 419 -6.80 -41.32 2.10
CA LYS A 419 -6.83 -42.30 3.20
C LYS A 419 -8.17 -42.30 3.92
N THR A 420 -8.77 -41.11 4.06
CA THR A 420 -10.06 -40.97 4.72
C THR A 420 -11.24 -40.90 3.77
N GLY A 421 -10.98 -40.75 2.47
CA GLY A 421 -12.02 -40.58 1.45
C GLY A 421 -12.75 -39.25 1.55
N LYS A 422 -12.18 -38.25 2.24
CA LYS A 422 -12.79 -36.93 2.46
C LYS A 422 -12.07 -35.86 1.61
N ALA A 423 -12.88 -34.90 1.15
CA ALA A 423 -12.41 -33.67 0.55
C ALA A 423 -13.06 -32.48 1.26
N ILE A 424 -12.24 -31.52 1.71
CA ILE A 424 -12.73 -30.27 2.28
C ILE A 424 -12.55 -29.21 1.20
N ILE A 425 -13.65 -28.57 0.80
CA ILE A 425 -13.65 -27.49 -0.18
C ILE A 425 -13.97 -26.16 0.49
N ASP A 426 -13.21 -25.13 0.16
CA ASP A 426 -13.49 -23.73 0.54
C ASP A 426 -14.29 -23.10 -0.60
N VAL A 427 -15.56 -22.75 -0.33
CA VAL A 427 -16.49 -22.22 -1.35
C VAL A 427 -16.91 -20.79 -1.02
N ASN A 428 -17.02 -19.95 -2.06
CA ASN A 428 -17.47 -18.57 -1.93
C ASN A 428 -18.99 -18.39 -2.08
N HIS A 429 -19.68 -19.42 -2.54
CA HIS A 429 -21.15 -19.55 -2.57
C HIS A 429 -21.52 -21.03 -2.60
N SER A 430 -22.75 -21.34 -2.24
CA SER A 430 -23.26 -22.74 -2.25
C SER A 430 -23.22 -23.33 -3.67
N ILE A 431 -22.55 -24.48 -3.81
CA ILE A 431 -22.40 -25.20 -5.09
C ILE A 431 -23.41 -26.34 -5.13
N ASP A 432 -24.03 -26.57 -6.30
CA ASP A 432 -24.98 -27.66 -6.47
C ASP A 432 -24.26 -29.03 -6.44
N ASP A 433 -24.84 -29.97 -5.69
CA ASP A 433 -24.35 -31.36 -5.60
C ASP A 433 -24.18 -32.03 -6.97
N ALA A 434 -25.01 -31.66 -7.95
CA ALA A 434 -24.90 -32.17 -9.31
C ALA A 434 -23.61 -31.73 -10.01
N GLN A 435 -23.12 -30.52 -9.74
CA GLN A 435 -21.86 -30.00 -10.30
C GLN A 435 -20.65 -30.72 -9.67
N ILE A 436 -20.69 -30.92 -8.34
CA ILE A 436 -19.65 -31.66 -7.62
C ILE A 436 -19.61 -33.11 -8.09
N ALA A 437 -20.77 -33.77 -8.16
CA ALA A 437 -20.87 -35.16 -8.61
C ALA A 437 -20.36 -35.35 -10.03
N LYS A 438 -20.65 -34.41 -10.94
CA LYS A 438 -20.17 -34.45 -12.31
C LYS A 438 -18.65 -34.29 -12.39
N ALA A 439 -18.06 -33.31 -11.69
CA ALA A 439 -16.63 -33.08 -11.70
C ALA A 439 -15.83 -34.25 -11.13
N VAL A 440 -16.33 -34.87 -10.05
CA VAL A 440 -15.75 -36.06 -9.42
C VAL A 440 -15.88 -37.28 -10.33
N ALA A 441 -17.03 -37.45 -11.00
CA ALA A 441 -17.25 -38.52 -11.94
C ALA A 441 -16.39 -38.40 -13.21
N ASP A 442 -16.23 -37.20 -13.75
CA ASP A 442 -15.37 -36.91 -14.90
C ASP A 442 -13.88 -37.18 -14.56
N ALA A 443 -13.48 -37.08 -13.29
CA ALA A 443 -12.17 -37.47 -12.80
C ALA A 443 -12.03 -38.97 -12.54
N GLY A 444 -13.10 -39.79 -12.72
CA GLY A 444 -13.09 -41.23 -12.56
C GLY A 444 -13.37 -41.75 -11.15
N TYR A 445 -13.98 -40.93 -10.27
CA TYR A 445 -14.27 -41.25 -8.86
C TYR A 445 -15.77 -41.09 -8.56
N LYS A 446 -16.20 -41.57 -7.40
CA LYS A 446 -17.63 -41.53 -7.01
C LYS A 446 -17.87 -40.56 -5.86
N TYR A 447 -18.67 -39.54 -6.11
CA TYR A 447 -19.18 -38.64 -5.08
C TYR A 447 -20.31 -39.32 -4.29
N ILE A 448 -20.24 -39.29 -2.97
CA ILE A 448 -21.21 -39.95 -2.08
C ILE A 448 -22.17 -38.97 -1.43
N GLY A 449 -21.70 -37.73 -1.15
CA GLY A 449 -22.49 -36.69 -0.52
C GLY A 449 -21.67 -35.76 0.35
N ARG A 450 -22.33 -34.78 0.95
CA ARG A 450 -21.76 -33.87 1.97
C ARG A 450 -21.86 -34.52 3.35
N GLU A 451 -20.93 -34.19 4.23
CA GLU A 451 -20.89 -34.65 5.64
C GLU A 451 -21.26 -33.53 6.60
#